data_09f9d4ad6196a7c7e06951e13594f42b
#
_entry.id   09f9d4ad6196a7c7e06951e13594f42b
#
_cell.length_a   1.000
_cell.length_b   1.000
_cell.length_c   1.000
_cell.angle_alpha   90.00
_cell.angle_beta   90.00
_cell.angle_gamma   90.00
#
_symmetry.space_group_name_H-M   'P 1'
#
loop_
_entity.id
_entity.type
_entity.pdbx_description
1 polymer ?
#
loop_
_entity_poly.entity_id
_entity_poly.type
_entity_poly.pdbx_seq_one_letter_code
_entity_poly.pdbx_strand_id
1 'polypeptide(L)'
;MKVDPLRDIATIESELVLADFETIEKGLVRHRKSARGAQSKENIAIVAMLDALSLHLQKLLPARSFPLADFATDMLAVETAYQELHLLSAKKVLYVCNVEEALADGQQDNEFTLRVKKRAQEEGTGVVIISGKIESELSLLGPEEKVEMLEALGMHETGLVRLATKAFEILGLMNYFTAGEKEVRAWTIRRGAKGPEADDQRDDLNLP
;
A
#
# COMPACT_ATOMS: atom_id res chain seq x y z
N MET A 1 -9.98 -27.85 3.78
CA MET A 1 -9.03 -27.12 2.89
C MET A 1 -7.79 -26.84 3.73
N LYS A 2 -6.58 -27.15 3.26
CA LYS A 2 -5.36 -26.88 4.04
C LYS A 2 -5.03 -25.38 3.92
N VAL A 3 -4.81 -24.72 5.03
CA VAL A 3 -4.38 -23.30 5.05
C VAL A 3 -3.01 -23.20 4.40
N ASP A 4 -2.87 -22.30 3.43
CA ASP A 4 -1.59 -21.97 2.79
C ASP A 4 -1.55 -20.48 2.40
N PRO A 5 -1.01 -19.62 3.29
CA PRO A 5 -1.04 -18.19 3.08
C PRO A 5 -0.26 -17.74 1.84
N LEU A 6 0.83 -18.42 1.47
CA LEU A 6 1.59 -18.02 0.27
C LEU A 6 0.83 -18.31 -1.03
N ARG A 7 0.10 -19.43 -1.08
CA ARG A 7 -0.78 -19.73 -2.22
C ARG A 7 -1.90 -18.69 -2.31
N ASP A 8 -2.50 -18.33 -1.19
CA ASP A 8 -3.61 -17.39 -1.16
C ASP A 8 -3.14 -15.99 -1.54
N ILE A 9 -1.95 -15.56 -1.10
CA ILE A 9 -1.29 -14.32 -1.56
C ILE A 9 -1.07 -14.37 -3.07
N ALA A 10 -0.47 -15.43 -3.60
CA ALA A 10 -0.21 -15.56 -5.03
C ALA A 10 -1.50 -15.52 -5.88
N THR A 11 -2.58 -16.10 -5.39
CA THR A 11 -3.89 -16.06 -6.05
C THR A 11 -4.41 -14.62 -6.13
N ILE A 12 -4.43 -13.91 -5.00
CA ILE A 12 -4.89 -12.50 -4.97
C ILE A 12 -4.01 -11.60 -5.84
N GLU A 13 -2.68 -11.76 -5.77
CA GLU A 13 -1.77 -10.99 -6.63
C GLU A 13 -2.05 -11.23 -8.11
N SER A 14 -2.27 -12.49 -8.51
CA SER A 14 -2.60 -12.82 -9.90
C SER A 14 -3.90 -12.15 -10.36
N GLU A 15 -4.93 -12.12 -9.52
CA GLU A 15 -6.19 -11.45 -9.82
C GLU A 15 -6.01 -9.94 -9.98
N LEU A 16 -5.22 -9.30 -9.10
CA LEU A 16 -4.92 -7.87 -9.20
C LEU A 16 -4.15 -7.55 -10.50
N VAL A 17 -3.18 -8.39 -10.86
CA VAL A 17 -2.39 -8.25 -12.10
C VAL A 17 -3.28 -8.41 -13.34
N LEU A 18 -4.21 -9.37 -13.32
CA LEU A 18 -5.14 -9.57 -14.44
C LEU A 18 -6.09 -8.37 -14.61
N ALA A 19 -6.60 -7.80 -13.52
CA ALA A 19 -7.42 -6.59 -13.56
C ALA A 19 -6.63 -5.38 -14.12
N ASP A 20 -5.37 -5.24 -13.72
CA ASP A 20 -4.48 -4.21 -14.25
C ASP A 20 -4.19 -4.43 -15.74
N PHE A 21 -3.98 -5.67 -16.16
CA PHE A 21 -3.78 -6.01 -17.58
C PHE A 21 -4.96 -5.53 -18.45
N GLU A 22 -6.20 -5.76 -18.03
CA GLU A 22 -7.38 -5.24 -18.73
C GLU A 22 -7.38 -3.70 -18.81
N THR A 23 -6.93 -3.04 -17.75
CA THR A 23 -6.83 -1.57 -17.70
C THR A 23 -5.80 -1.06 -18.71
N ILE A 24 -4.63 -1.73 -18.80
CA ILE A 24 -3.58 -1.40 -19.77
C ILE A 24 -4.06 -1.60 -21.21
N GLU A 25 -4.73 -2.70 -21.51
CA GLU A 25 -5.26 -2.94 -22.87
C GLU A 25 -6.23 -1.84 -23.31
N LYS A 26 -7.11 -1.38 -22.42
CA LYS A 26 -8.00 -0.23 -22.69
C LYS A 26 -7.20 1.07 -22.90
N GLY A 27 -6.18 1.32 -22.09
CA GLY A 27 -5.25 2.44 -22.21
C GLY A 27 -4.51 2.45 -23.54
N LEU A 28 -3.96 1.31 -23.96
CA LEU A 28 -3.28 1.13 -25.23
C LEU A 28 -4.16 1.48 -26.43
N VAL A 29 -5.41 1.01 -26.43
CA VAL A 29 -6.37 1.35 -27.51
C VAL A 29 -6.58 2.86 -27.60
N ARG A 30 -6.70 3.55 -26.45
CA ARG A 30 -6.90 5.01 -26.39
C ARG A 30 -5.68 5.76 -26.91
N HIS A 31 -4.48 5.44 -26.40
CA HIS A 31 -3.25 6.13 -26.76
C HIS A 31 -2.82 5.86 -28.21
N ARG A 32 -3.01 4.65 -28.74
CA ARG A 32 -2.75 4.33 -30.15
C ARG A 32 -3.68 5.07 -31.11
N LYS A 33 -4.94 5.35 -30.72
CA LYS A 33 -5.85 6.19 -31.53
C LYS A 33 -5.38 7.65 -31.56
N SER A 34 -4.97 8.20 -30.42
CA SER A 34 -4.41 9.56 -30.33
C SER A 34 -3.11 9.70 -31.13
N ALA A 35 -2.27 8.67 -31.14
CA ALA A 35 -1.01 8.66 -31.88
C ALA A 35 -1.19 8.69 -33.41
N ARG A 36 -2.35 8.29 -33.94
CA ARG A 36 -2.62 8.34 -35.40
C ARG A 36 -2.89 9.76 -35.90
N GLY A 37 -3.24 10.71 -35.02
CA GLY A 37 -3.58 12.10 -35.41
C GLY A 37 -2.42 13.09 -35.30
N ALA A 38 -1.62 13.02 -34.26
CA ALA A 38 -0.42 13.83 -34.05
C ALA A 38 0.61 12.98 -33.29
N GLN A 39 1.66 12.58 -33.96
CA GLN A 39 2.76 11.84 -33.32
C GLN A 39 3.59 12.79 -32.46
N SER A 40 3.16 13.07 -31.22
CA SER A 40 4.04 13.70 -30.26
C SER A 40 5.04 12.67 -29.73
N LYS A 41 6.27 13.12 -29.43
CA LYS A 41 7.30 12.27 -28.82
C LYS A 41 6.81 11.67 -27.51
N GLU A 42 6.08 12.44 -26.73
CA GLU A 42 5.44 12.02 -25.48
C GLU A 42 4.52 10.83 -25.67
N ASN A 43 3.62 10.90 -26.65
CA ASN A 43 2.66 9.83 -26.89
C ASN A 43 3.33 8.54 -27.41
N ILE A 44 4.42 8.66 -28.15
CA ILE A 44 5.25 7.51 -28.56
C ILE A 44 5.88 6.85 -27.33
N ALA A 45 6.43 7.65 -26.41
CA ALA A 45 7.03 7.15 -25.17
C ALA A 45 5.98 6.46 -24.27
N ILE A 46 4.80 7.06 -24.12
CA ILE A 46 3.67 6.47 -23.37
C ILE A 46 3.25 5.13 -23.95
N VAL A 47 3.07 5.03 -25.28
CA VAL A 47 2.69 3.76 -25.93
C VAL A 47 3.78 2.70 -25.71
N ALA A 48 5.05 3.05 -25.85
CA ALA A 48 6.17 2.14 -25.63
C ALA A 48 6.19 1.62 -24.18
N MET A 49 5.96 2.50 -23.20
CA MET A 49 5.84 2.12 -21.78
C MET A 49 4.64 1.19 -21.57
N LEU A 50 3.46 1.51 -22.11
CA LEU A 50 2.26 0.68 -21.96
C LEU A 50 2.43 -0.71 -22.59
N ASP A 51 3.09 -0.80 -23.77
CA ASP A 51 3.39 -2.08 -24.40
C ASP A 51 4.33 -2.94 -23.54
N ALA A 52 5.38 -2.34 -22.97
CA ALA A 52 6.30 -3.04 -22.11
C ALA A 52 5.64 -3.46 -20.79
N LEU A 53 4.80 -2.60 -20.21
CA LEU A 53 4.04 -2.90 -18.99
C LEU A 53 3.02 -4.02 -19.25
N SER A 54 2.34 -4.04 -20.40
CA SER A 54 1.46 -5.14 -20.79
C SER A 54 2.22 -6.48 -20.81
N LEU A 55 3.41 -6.52 -21.43
CA LEU A 55 4.26 -7.72 -21.43
C LEU A 55 4.75 -8.13 -20.04
N HIS A 56 4.96 -7.16 -19.13
CA HIS A 56 5.33 -7.42 -17.74
C HIS A 56 4.19 -8.09 -16.98
N LEU A 57 2.97 -7.55 -17.09
CA LEU A 57 1.78 -8.09 -16.45
C LEU A 57 1.38 -9.47 -17.01
N GLN A 58 1.59 -9.75 -18.31
CA GLN A 58 1.38 -11.06 -18.92
C GLN A 58 2.22 -12.16 -18.25
N LYS A 59 3.36 -11.82 -17.66
CA LYS A 59 4.20 -12.73 -16.88
C LYS A 59 3.73 -12.90 -15.44
N LEU A 60 2.56 -12.36 -15.10
CA LEU A 60 2.00 -12.29 -13.74
C LEU A 60 2.94 -11.56 -12.76
N LEU A 61 3.71 -10.60 -13.24
CA LEU A 61 4.54 -9.73 -12.41
C LEU A 61 3.74 -8.47 -12.05
N PRO A 62 3.68 -8.06 -10.76
CA PRO A 62 2.91 -6.91 -10.34
C PRO A 62 3.51 -5.61 -10.88
N ALA A 63 2.66 -4.62 -11.17
CA ALA A 63 3.08 -3.34 -11.73
C ALA A 63 4.09 -2.58 -10.84
N ARG A 64 4.09 -2.79 -9.51
CA ARG A 64 5.10 -2.22 -8.58
C ARG A 64 6.54 -2.67 -8.85
N SER A 65 6.72 -3.80 -9.54
CA SER A 65 8.04 -4.31 -9.93
C SER A 65 8.45 -3.91 -11.35
N PHE A 66 7.64 -3.13 -12.05
CA PHE A 66 7.95 -2.65 -13.39
C PHE A 66 9.04 -1.58 -13.37
N PRO A 67 10.09 -1.69 -14.18
CA PRO A 67 11.22 -0.76 -14.19
C PRO A 67 10.85 0.52 -14.97
N LEU A 68 9.98 1.35 -14.41
CA LEU A 68 9.50 2.58 -15.07
C LEU A 68 10.63 3.53 -15.44
N ALA A 69 11.71 3.56 -14.67
CA ALA A 69 12.89 4.40 -14.91
C ALA A 69 13.59 4.13 -16.26
N ASP A 70 13.42 2.95 -16.84
CA ASP A 70 13.99 2.60 -18.15
C ASP A 70 13.34 3.39 -19.31
N PHE A 71 12.21 4.05 -19.06
CA PHE A 71 11.47 4.87 -20.02
C PHE A 71 11.74 6.38 -19.90
N ALA A 72 12.92 6.74 -19.41
CA ALA A 72 13.29 8.10 -19.00
C ALA A 72 13.34 9.17 -20.13
N THR A 73 13.13 8.80 -21.40
CA THR A 73 13.24 9.74 -22.53
C THR A 73 12.22 10.89 -22.49
N ASP A 74 11.11 10.69 -21.79
CA ASP A 74 10.08 11.72 -21.51
C ASP A 74 9.43 11.43 -20.15
N MET A 75 10.26 11.46 -19.10
CA MET A 75 9.95 10.92 -17.77
C MET A 75 8.66 11.47 -17.19
N LEU A 76 8.43 12.78 -17.28
CA LEU A 76 7.25 13.42 -16.69
C LEU A 76 5.94 12.93 -17.34
N ALA A 77 5.89 12.86 -18.67
CA ALA A 77 4.69 12.41 -19.39
C ALA A 77 4.41 10.93 -19.13
N VAL A 78 5.46 10.10 -19.08
CA VAL A 78 5.38 8.66 -18.82
C VAL A 78 4.94 8.40 -17.37
N GLU A 79 5.52 9.10 -16.40
CA GLU A 79 5.13 8.99 -14.99
C GLU A 79 3.67 9.43 -14.76
N THR A 80 3.27 10.55 -15.34
CA THR A 80 1.90 11.03 -15.25
C THR A 80 0.93 10.01 -15.84
N ALA A 81 1.21 9.51 -17.04
CA ALA A 81 0.38 8.49 -17.67
C ALA A 81 0.31 7.19 -16.86
N TYR A 82 1.44 6.76 -16.26
CA TYR A 82 1.48 5.59 -15.38
C TYR A 82 0.63 5.79 -14.12
N GLN A 83 0.71 6.96 -13.49
CA GLN A 83 -0.07 7.28 -12.29
C GLN A 83 -1.58 7.35 -12.58
N GLU A 84 -1.97 7.93 -13.73
CA GLU A 84 -3.37 8.02 -14.17
C GLU A 84 -4.04 6.66 -14.42
N LEU A 85 -3.28 5.59 -14.59
CA LEU A 85 -3.82 4.24 -14.73
C LEU A 85 -4.36 3.69 -13.40
N HIS A 86 -3.96 4.24 -12.27
CA HIS A 86 -4.38 3.81 -10.93
C HIS A 86 -4.30 2.29 -10.69
N LEU A 87 -3.22 1.67 -11.19
CA LEU A 87 -3.05 0.22 -11.16
C LEU A 87 -3.10 -0.33 -9.74
N LEU A 88 -3.82 -1.44 -9.57
CA LEU A 88 -3.99 -2.10 -8.27
C LEU A 88 -2.70 -2.73 -7.78
N SER A 89 -2.01 -3.45 -8.67
CA SER A 89 -0.75 -4.13 -8.36
C SER A 89 0.46 -3.19 -8.29
N ALA A 90 0.30 -1.90 -8.64
CA ALA A 90 1.31 -0.85 -8.41
C ALA A 90 1.34 -0.37 -6.95
N LYS A 91 0.25 -0.55 -6.21
CA LYS A 91 0.14 -0.06 -4.83
C LYS A 91 1.09 -0.79 -3.89
N LYS A 92 1.52 -0.09 -2.84
CA LYS A 92 2.31 -0.68 -1.75
C LYS A 92 1.49 -1.73 -1.02
N VAL A 93 2.14 -2.80 -0.59
CA VAL A 93 1.52 -3.95 0.09
C VAL A 93 1.93 -3.96 1.56
N LEU A 94 1.00 -4.34 2.42
CA LEU A 94 1.22 -4.64 3.83
C LEU A 94 0.51 -5.96 4.13
N TYR A 95 1.24 -6.96 4.61
CA TYR A 95 0.67 -8.23 5.01
C TYR A 95 0.15 -8.14 6.45
N VAL A 96 -1.08 -8.59 6.66
CA VAL A 96 -1.70 -8.67 7.98
C VAL A 96 -1.96 -10.14 8.29
N CYS A 97 -1.22 -10.68 9.28
CA CYS A 97 -1.42 -12.03 9.76
C CYS A 97 -2.43 -12.02 10.91
N ASN A 98 -3.65 -12.50 10.64
CA ASN A 98 -4.63 -12.74 11.67
C ASN A 98 -4.35 -14.08 12.34
N VAL A 99 -4.00 -14.05 13.62
CA VAL A 99 -3.58 -15.21 14.41
C VAL A 99 -4.49 -15.45 15.61
N GLU A 100 -4.34 -16.60 16.23
CA GLU A 100 -4.96 -16.90 17.52
C GLU A 100 -4.39 -16.03 18.66
N GLU A 101 -5.10 -15.93 19.77
CA GLU A 101 -4.80 -15.04 20.88
C GLU A 101 -3.39 -15.25 21.46
N ALA A 102 -2.95 -16.52 21.55
CA ALA A 102 -1.64 -16.88 22.08
C ALA A 102 -0.44 -16.28 21.31
N LEU A 103 -0.66 -15.82 20.07
CA LEU A 103 0.37 -15.25 19.20
C LEU A 103 0.13 -13.74 18.91
N ALA A 104 -0.87 -13.14 19.54
CA ALA A 104 -1.31 -11.79 19.22
C ALA A 104 -0.30 -10.69 19.62
N ASP A 105 0.57 -10.96 20.61
CA ASP A 105 1.65 -10.06 21.00
C ASP A 105 2.72 -9.89 19.91
N GLY A 106 2.76 -10.82 18.92
CA GLY A 106 3.71 -10.82 17.82
C GLY A 106 5.14 -11.22 18.21
N GLN A 107 5.36 -11.67 19.46
CA GLN A 107 6.68 -12.11 19.94
C GLN A 107 7.01 -13.53 19.52
N GLN A 108 5.98 -14.34 19.28
CA GLN A 108 6.13 -15.70 18.80
C GLN A 108 5.57 -15.86 17.39
N ASP A 109 6.16 -16.75 16.62
CA ASP A 109 5.75 -17.06 15.26
C ASP A 109 5.32 -18.51 15.15
N ASN A 110 4.35 -18.77 14.30
CA ASN A 110 4.06 -20.10 13.78
C ASN A 110 4.65 -20.28 12.37
N GLU A 111 4.55 -21.48 11.82
CA GLU A 111 5.07 -21.79 10.48
C GLU A 111 4.49 -20.88 9.38
N PHE A 112 3.25 -20.43 9.52
CA PHE A 112 2.58 -19.58 8.53
C PHE A 112 3.07 -18.12 8.61
N THR A 113 3.18 -17.57 9.81
CA THR A 113 3.67 -16.21 10.01
C THR A 113 5.12 -16.08 9.58
N LEU A 114 5.97 -17.08 9.87
CA LEU A 114 7.36 -17.13 9.40
C LEU A 114 7.46 -17.10 7.87
N ARG A 115 6.61 -17.87 7.17
CA ARG A 115 6.58 -17.89 5.70
C ARG A 115 6.17 -16.53 5.13
N VAL A 116 5.15 -15.88 5.72
CA VAL A 116 4.71 -14.54 5.29
C VAL A 116 5.77 -13.49 5.58
N LYS A 117 6.41 -13.52 6.77
CA LYS A 117 7.52 -12.62 7.12
C LYS A 117 8.68 -12.73 6.13
N LYS A 118 9.05 -13.96 5.75
CA LYS A 118 10.09 -14.20 4.73
C LYS A 118 9.71 -13.59 3.38
N ARG A 119 8.48 -13.82 2.92
CA ARG A 119 7.95 -13.24 1.67
C ARG A 119 7.98 -11.72 1.71
N ALA A 120 7.52 -11.12 2.81
CA ALA A 120 7.53 -9.67 2.98
C ALA A 120 8.96 -9.08 2.95
N GLN A 121 9.91 -9.77 3.55
CA GLN A 121 11.32 -9.38 3.51
C GLN A 121 11.89 -9.42 2.09
N GLU A 122 11.57 -10.47 1.33
CA GLU A 122 11.99 -10.60 -0.09
C GLU A 122 11.40 -9.48 -0.96
N GLU A 123 10.19 -9.01 -0.65
CA GLU A 123 9.50 -7.94 -1.38
C GLU A 123 9.80 -6.53 -0.84
N GLY A 124 10.54 -6.41 0.25
CA GLY A 124 10.83 -5.13 0.90
C GLY A 124 9.59 -4.46 1.49
N THR A 125 8.59 -5.25 1.91
CA THR A 125 7.35 -4.75 2.52
C THR A 125 7.22 -5.14 3.99
N GLY A 126 6.12 -4.73 4.65
CA GLY A 126 5.88 -4.98 6.07
C GLY A 126 4.93 -6.14 6.35
N VAL A 127 5.01 -6.64 7.59
CA VAL A 127 4.03 -7.57 8.17
C VAL A 127 3.56 -7.04 9.50
N VAL A 128 2.27 -7.19 9.78
CA VAL A 128 1.68 -6.94 11.09
C VAL A 128 0.97 -8.20 11.57
N ILE A 129 1.18 -8.54 12.82
CA ILE A 129 0.48 -9.64 13.50
C ILE A 129 -0.67 -9.04 14.31
N ILE A 130 -1.87 -9.55 14.13
CA ILE A 130 -3.06 -9.14 14.89
C ILE A 130 -3.87 -10.39 15.30
N SER A 131 -4.70 -10.24 16.32
CA SER A 131 -5.79 -11.17 16.59
C SER A 131 -7.11 -10.43 16.49
N GLY A 132 -7.88 -10.74 15.44
CA GLY A 132 -9.18 -10.12 15.22
C GLY A 132 -10.14 -10.37 16.39
N LYS A 133 -9.97 -11.47 17.13
CA LYS A 133 -10.76 -11.75 18.33
C LYS A 133 -10.43 -10.76 19.45
N ILE A 134 -9.14 -10.58 19.78
CA ILE A 134 -8.71 -9.60 20.80
C ILE A 134 -9.12 -8.18 20.39
N GLU A 135 -8.95 -7.78 19.13
CA GLU A 135 -9.36 -6.45 18.66
C GLU A 135 -10.88 -6.24 18.83
N SER A 136 -11.66 -7.28 18.56
CA SER A 136 -13.12 -7.23 18.76
C SER A 136 -13.49 -7.08 20.24
N GLU A 137 -12.86 -7.82 21.15
CA GLU A 137 -13.07 -7.71 22.59
C GLU A 137 -12.65 -6.33 23.12
N LEU A 138 -11.46 -5.87 22.76
CA LEU A 138 -10.96 -4.54 23.12
C LEU A 138 -11.90 -3.41 22.63
N SER A 139 -12.57 -3.57 21.49
CA SER A 139 -13.47 -2.55 20.96
C SER A 139 -14.68 -2.28 21.84
N LEU A 140 -15.06 -3.24 22.68
CA LEU A 140 -16.23 -3.17 23.58
C LEU A 140 -15.90 -2.57 24.96
N LEU A 141 -14.60 -2.43 25.28
CA LEU A 141 -14.14 -2.00 26.59
C LEU A 141 -13.95 -0.48 26.68
N GLY A 142 -14.10 0.05 27.87
CA GLY A 142 -13.72 1.42 28.22
C GLY A 142 -12.19 1.63 28.20
N PRO A 143 -11.72 2.90 28.23
CA PRO A 143 -10.29 3.20 28.11
C PRO A 143 -9.44 2.52 29.20
N GLU A 144 -9.90 2.49 30.44
CA GLU A 144 -9.19 1.89 31.60
C GLU A 144 -9.12 0.38 31.47
N GLU A 145 -10.27 -0.27 31.16
CA GLU A 145 -10.37 -1.71 30.96
C GLU A 145 -9.51 -2.20 29.78
N LYS A 146 -9.36 -1.37 28.70
CA LYS A 146 -8.46 -1.67 27.61
C LYS A 146 -7.01 -1.77 28.04
N VAL A 147 -6.56 -0.84 28.90
CA VAL A 147 -5.19 -0.85 29.42
C VAL A 147 -4.95 -2.10 30.24
N GLU A 148 -5.88 -2.41 31.18
CA GLU A 148 -5.78 -3.60 32.02
C GLU A 148 -5.72 -4.90 31.19
N MET A 149 -6.59 -5.00 30.16
CA MET A 149 -6.60 -6.16 29.27
C MET A 149 -5.30 -6.29 28.46
N LEU A 150 -4.78 -5.18 27.92
CA LEU A 150 -3.51 -5.18 27.17
C LEU A 150 -2.35 -5.62 28.07
N GLU A 151 -2.28 -5.10 29.31
CA GLU A 151 -1.26 -5.49 30.29
C GLU A 151 -1.36 -6.98 30.65
N ALA A 152 -2.57 -7.50 30.87
CA ALA A 152 -2.81 -8.91 31.15
C ALA A 152 -2.37 -9.83 30.01
N LEU A 153 -2.45 -9.34 28.75
CA LEU A 153 -1.99 -10.05 27.54
C LEU A 153 -0.50 -9.84 27.23
N GLY A 154 0.22 -9.04 28.04
CA GLY A 154 1.61 -8.68 27.76
C GLY A 154 1.80 -7.78 26.55
N MET A 155 0.75 -7.08 26.13
CA MET A 155 0.73 -6.19 24.97
C MET A 155 0.84 -4.72 25.41
N HIS A 156 1.64 -3.93 24.70
CA HIS A 156 1.80 -2.49 24.97
C HIS A 156 0.80 -1.63 24.19
N GLU A 157 0.30 -2.15 23.07
CA GLU A 157 -0.62 -1.47 22.18
C GLU A 157 -1.50 -2.48 21.41
N THR A 158 -2.62 -2.01 20.87
CA THR A 158 -3.51 -2.87 20.07
C THR A 158 -2.90 -3.22 18.72
N GLY A 159 -3.32 -4.32 18.10
CA GLY A 159 -2.91 -4.69 16.75
C GLY A 159 -3.33 -3.64 15.72
N LEU A 160 -4.45 -2.95 15.92
CA LEU A 160 -4.90 -1.86 15.05
C LEU A 160 -3.96 -0.66 15.11
N VAL A 161 -3.41 -0.31 16.27
CA VAL A 161 -2.39 0.75 16.39
C VAL A 161 -1.12 0.34 15.66
N ARG A 162 -0.65 -0.89 15.84
CA ARG A 162 0.50 -1.44 15.07
C ARG A 162 0.27 -1.40 13.57
N LEU A 163 -0.95 -1.76 13.13
CA LEU A 163 -1.34 -1.73 11.73
C LEU A 163 -1.28 -0.30 11.17
N ALA A 164 -1.88 0.67 11.86
CA ALA A 164 -1.86 2.07 11.45
C ALA A 164 -0.43 2.62 11.39
N THR A 165 0.38 2.38 12.42
CA THR A 165 1.78 2.82 12.48
C THR A 165 2.59 2.24 11.30
N LYS A 166 2.42 0.94 11.03
CA LYS A 166 3.13 0.29 9.91
C LYS A 166 2.66 0.76 8.55
N ALA A 167 1.37 1.04 8.39
CA ALA A 167 0.82 1.62 7.17
C ALA A 167 1.40 3.02 6.90
N PHE A 168 1.46 3.89 7.91
CA PHE A 168 2.09 5.20 7.83
C PHE A 168 3.57 5.11 7.43
N GLU A 169 4.30 4.18 8.03
CA GLU A 169 5.72 3.94 7.71
C GLU A 169 5.90 3.55 6.24
N ILE A 170 5.13 2.57 5.76
CA ILE A 170 5.21 2.07 4.37
C ILE A 170 4.81 3.16 3.38
N LEU A 171 3.79 3.96 3.70
CA LEU A 171 3.35 5.07 2.86
C LEU A 171 4.30 6.26 2.91
N GLY A 172 5.25 6.29 3.85
CA GLY A 172 6.15 7.40 4.07
C GLY A 172 5.43 8.63 4.63
N LEU A 173 4.39 8.40 5.42
CA LEU A 173 3.58 9.44 6.05
C LEU A 173 4.04 9.70 7.49
N MET A 174 3.73 10.89 7.98
CA MET A 174 3.86 11.28 9.38
C MET A 174 2.78 12.30 9.74
N ASN A 175 2.49 12.37 11.03
CA ASN A 175 1.59 13.41 11.54
C ASN A 175 2.40 14.54 12.19
N TYR A 176 1.93 15.76 12.03
CA TYR A 176 2.32 16.88 12.87
C TYR A 176 1.07 17.54 13.46
N PHE A 177 1.26 18.26 14.55
CA PHE A 177 0.17 18.89 15.27
C PHE A 177 0.29 20.40 15.20
N THR A 178 -0.83 21.06 14.96
CA THR A 178 -0.96 22.50 15.16
C THR A 178 -1.81 22.75 16.41
N ALA A 179 -1.34 23.64 17.27
CA ALA A 179 -2.05 24.03 18.48
C ALA A 179 -2.24 25.55 18.48
N GLY A 180 -3.48 26.00 18.61
CA GLY A 180 -3.88 27.38 18.75
C GLY A 180 -4.88 27.56 19.88
N GLU A 181 -5.24 28.80 20.20
CA GLU A 181 -6.21 29.11 21.25
C GLU A 181 -7.60 28.50 21.02
N LYS A 182 -7.97 28.29 19.75
CA LYS A 182 -9.31 27.81 19.37
C LYS A 182 -9.38 26.32 19.08
N GLU A 183 -8.29 25.73 18.61
CA GLU A 183 -8.27 24.33 18.17
C GLU A 183 -6.89 23.70 18.22
N VAL A 184 -6.88 22.37 18.35
CA VAL A 184 -5.69 21.53 18.14
C VAL A 184 -6.04 20.54 17.03
N ARG A 185 -5.19 20.47 15.99
CA ARG A 185 -5.39 19.57 14.86
C ARG A 185 -4.16 18.73 14.59
N ALA A 186 -4.39 17.49 14.13
CA ALA A 186 -3.39 16.62 13.56
C ALA A 186 -3.48 16.67 12.03
N TRP A 187 -2.34 16.81 11.38
CA TRP A 187 -2.21 16.86 9.93
C TRP A 187 -1.32 15.74 9.45
N THR A 188 -1.74 15.03 8.43
CA THR A 188 -0.92 13.97 7.82
C THR A 188 -0.15 14.57 6.65
N ILE A 189 1.17 14.37 6.64
CA ILE A 189 2.06 14.84 5.58
C ILE A 189 3.04 13.74 5.18
N ARG A 190 3.69 13.91 4.04
CA ARG A 190 4.79 13.02 3.64
C ARG A 190 6.01 13.26 4.52
N ARG A 191 6.69 12.20 4.91
CA ARG A 191 7.94 12.27 5.68
C ARG A 191 8.99 13.04 4.88
N GLY A 192 9.57 14.07 5.48
CA GLY A 192 10.55 14.95 4.84
C GLY A 192 9.97 16.17 4.12
N ALA A 193 8.65 16.35 4.12
CA ALA A 193 8.02 17.57 3.61
C ALA A 193 8.52 18.80 4.38
N LYS A 194 8.78 19.89 3.65
CA LYS A 194 9.17 21.19 4.23
C LYS A 194 7.92 22.01 4.55
N GLY A 195 8.06 23.06 5.38
CA GLY A 195 6.94 23.89 5.84
C GLY A 195 5.96 24.35 4.74
N PRO A 196 6.40 24.93 3.62
CA PRO A 196 5.50 25.31 2.52
C PRO A 196 4.73 24.13 1.91
N GLU A 197 5.42 22.99 1.71
CA GLU A 197 4.81 21.76 1.17
C GLU A 197 3.80 21.15 2.16
N ALA A 198 4.02 21.34 3.46
CA ALA A 198 3.11 20.91 4.49
C ALA A 198 1.81 21.73 4.51
N ASP A 199 1.87 23.02 4.16
CA ASP A 199 0.70 23.88 4.04
C ASP A 199 -0.13 23.55 2.78
N ASP A 200 0.50 23.31 1.64
CA ASP A 200 -0.18 22.89 0.41
C ASP A 200 -0.86 21.51 0.59
N GLN A 201 -0.17 20.55 1.21
CA GLN A 201 -0.74 19.21 1.49
C GLN A 201 -1.89 19.24 2.51
N ARG A 202 -2.00 20.31 3.31
CA ARG A 202 -3.09 20.54 4.25
C ARG A 202 -4.43 20.72 3.54
N ASP A 203 -4.42 21.37 2.39
CA ASP A 203 -5.62 21.65 1.60
C ASP A 203 -6.03 20.43 0.72
N ASP A 204 -5.06 19.65 0.25
CA ASP A 204 -5.29 18.48 -0.61
C ASP A 204 -5.81 17.24 0.18
N LEU A 205 -5.50 17.13 1.47
CA LEU A 205 -5.90 15.99 2.32
C LEU A 205 -7.21 16.26 3.11
N ASN A 206 -7.93 17.32 2.83
CA ASN A 206 -9.30 17.51 3.30
C ASN A 206 -10.23 16.49 2.60
N LEU A 207 -10.11 15.23 3.02
CA LEU A 207 -11.14 14.22 2.76
C LEU A 207 -12.37 14.56 3.60
N PRO A 208 -13.59 14.44 3.03
CA PRO A 208 -14.85 14.74 3.71
C PRO A 208 -15.10 13.87 4.94
#